data_b6e5f10b58f7c324d8e40cb9b7c7a4f9
#
_entry.id   b6e5f10b58f7c324d8e40cb9b7c7a4f9
#
_cell.length_a   1.000
_cell.length_b   1.000
_cell.length_c   1.000
_cell.angle_alpha   90.00
_cell.angle_beta   90.00
_cell.angle_gamma   90.00
#
_symmetry.space_group_name_H-M   'P 1'
#
loop_
_entity.id
_entity.type
_entity.pdbx_description
1 polymer ?
#
loop_
_entity_poly.entity_id
_entity_poly.type
_entity_poly.pdbx_seq_one_letter_code
_entity_poly.pdbx_strand_id
1 'polypeptide(L)'
;MAIELSTITFTNRADIVPPSEVQEILINTGSANTLAGNDILNGDTGNNLSLPDNRLSGFSNKGTLNTANGNDVITGIGNSIIYTGNSLSGVYNTGTLNTGNGNDIIRGIRYQGVDHAFEEFDYDFGYGVYTTGGGIIDTGDGHDLISGISEARTGRGIQADDNSTINTGDGNDTITGTGNGYGIIIRYGGTIDTGKGKDIITGVATDYGDGITNFSTLDTGAGNDIITGSNTGTNPAERGRGIVNTSTFNTGQGNDIITGSGSVGIDNSSTFNTGEGNDTITGNGTSSGIDNRGRLDTGNGNDIITGTTTDGGSAIRTSAPMLLGDGNDTITGIGTGTSSIGIRMSNTLNTGNGNDTITGIGTQYGFWNFVGILDTGDGDDTITGSGSIFGIYNQGTIFTGNGADSIIADGGFEVSPSDESGLVVLGSGTDYLKGFGRGYYQGGEDEDTLELTPGSYTIAISATAVNFSKDSRIMRTSGFEKLIAGGTTYDFASLTDGQTISVA
;
A
#
# COMPACT_ATOMS: atom_id res chain seq x y z
N MET A 1 6.51 35.92 -23.67
CA MET A 1 5.58 35.83 -24.84
C MET A 1 5.09 34.40 -24.87
N ALA A 2 3.98 34.09 -25.50
CA ALA A 2 3.50 32.72 -25.64
C ALA A 2 3.74 32.26 -27.09
N ILE A 3 4.20 31.04 -27.27
CA ILE A 3 4.37 30.41 -28.58
C ILE A 3 3.20 29.43 -28.77
N GLU A 4 2.45 29.56 -29.85
CA GLU A 4 1.37 28.63 -30.22
C GLU A 4 1.95 27.55 -31.15
N LEU A 5 2.04 26.30 -30.66
CA LEU A 5 2.67 25.20 -31.36
C LEU A 5 1.98 24.79 -32.64
N SER A 6 0.64 24.91 -32.73
CA SER A 6 -0.11 24.59 -33.94
C SER A 6 0.20 25.50 -35.12
N THR A 7 0.93 26.60 -34.92
CA THR A 7 1.38 27.51 -35.97
C THR A 7 2.81 27.27 -36.45
N ILE A 8 3.52 26.34 -35.82
CA ILE A 8 4.93 26.01 -36.15
C ILE A 8 4.96 24.94 -37.25
N THR A 9 5.88 25.07 -38.18
CA THR A 9 6.22 23.99 -39.11
C THR A 9 7.41 23.20 -38.56
N PHE A 10 7.16 21.97 -38.22
CA PHE A 10 8.15 21.04 -37.72
C PHE A 10 8.80 20.21 -38.82
N THR A 11 9.90 19.52 -38.53
CA THR A 11 10.70 18.77 -39.49
C THR A 11 10.84 17.30 -39.07
N ASN A 12 11.31 16.41 -39.96
CA ASN A 12 11.66 15.01 -39.60
C ASN A 12 13.06 14.93 -38.97
N ARG A 13 13.47 15.90 -38.18
CA ARG A 13 14.73 15.97 -37.44
C ARG A 13 14.41 16.52 -36.06
N ALA A 14 15.36 16.40 -35.14
CA ALA A 14 15.25 17.00 -33.85
C ALA A 14 14.90 18.50 -33.96
N ASP A 15 13.73 18.87 -33.46
CA ASP A 15 13.24 20.24 -33.38
C ASP A 15 13.37 20.75 -31.93
N ILE A 16 13.81 21.99 -31.76
CA ILE A 16 13.95 22.61 -30.43
C ILE A 16 13.09 23.87 -30.39
N VAL A 17 12.10 23.91 -29.48
CA VAL A 17 11.20 25.04 -29.32
C VAL A 17 11.13 25.46 -27.83
N PRO A 18 11.42 26.71 -27.49
CA PRO A 18 12.08 27.73 -28.31
C PRO A 18 13.55 27.40 -28.58
N PRO A 19 14.13 27.94 -29.67
CA PRO A 19 15.56 27.77 -29.90
C PRO A 19 16.34 28.54 -28.82
N SER A 20 16.95 27.79 -27.91
CA SER A 20 17.80 28.11 -26.75
C SER A 20 17.68 29.51 -26.09
N GLU A 21 17.62 29.55 -24.76
CA GLU A 21 17.78 30.67 -23.83
C GLU A 21 16.62 31.69 -23.74
N VAL A 22 15.45 31.43 -24.31
CA VAL A 22 14.29 32.34 -24.19
C VAL A 22 13.26 31.74 -23.26
N GLN A 23 12.89 32.46 -22.20
CA GLN A 23 11.79 32.06 -21.31
C GLN A 23 10.46 32.40 -21.97
N GLU A 24 9.81 31.42 -22.57
CA GLU A 24 8.51 31.56 -23.23
C GLU A 24 7.55 30.44 -22.85
N ILE A 25 6.29 30.77 -22.74
CA ILE A 25 5.21 29.81 -22.51
C ILE A 25 4.93 29.07 -23.81
N LEU A 26 4.84 27.74 -23.76
CA LEU A 26 4.36 26.95 -24.89
C LEU A 26 2.87 26.65 -24.73
N ILE A 27 2.09 26.92 -25.75
CA ILE A 27 0.65 26.65 -25.80
C ILE A 27 0.36 25.85 -27.07
N ASN A 28 -0.49 24.84 -26.96
CA ASN A 28 -1.10 24.17 -28.09
C ASN A 28 -2.62 24.19 -27.95
N THR A 29 -3.31 24.92 -28.78
CA THR A 29 -4.77 24.97 -28.80
C THR A 29 -5.38 24.27 -30.01
N GLY A 30 -4.55 23.94 -31.01
CA GLY A 30 -4.92 23.26 -32.23
C GLY A 30 -4.36 21.86 -32.37
N SER A 31 -3.86 21.54 -33.55
CA SER A 31 -3.17 20.29 -33.85
C SER A 31 -1.74 20.61 -34.25
N ALA A 32 -0.79 20.07 -33.50
CA ALA A 32 0.63 20.18 -33.80
C ALA A 32 1.22 18.76 -33.91
N ASN A 33 2.14 18.59 -34.87
CA ASN A 33 2.85 17.34 -35.09
C ASN A 33 4.32 17.69 -35.38
N THR A 34 5.23 17.27 -34.51
CA THR A 34 6.65 17.55 -34.66
C THR A 34 7.32 16.60 -35.65
N LEU A 35 6.59 15.59 -36.12
CA LEU A 35 7.10 14.54 -36.99
C LEU A 35 8.13 13.64 -36.27
N ALA A 36 8.91 12.85 -37.00
CA ALA A 36 9.89 11.96 -36.37
C ALA A 36 11.21 12.70 -36.05
N GLY A 37 11.76 12.46 -34.88
CA GLY A 37 13.01 13.09 -34.42
C GLY A 37 13.05 13.09 -32.91
N ASN A 38 14.14 13.52 -32.32
CA ASN A 38 14.24 13.72 -30.87
C ASN A 38 13.93 15.19 -30.59
N ASP A 39 12.67 15.47 -30.31
CA ASP A 39 12.19 16.83 -30.22
C ASP A 39 12.27 17.38 -28.78
N ILE A 40 12.50 18.67 -28.66
CA ILE A 40 12.60 19.33 -27.35
C ILE A 40 11.65 20.53 -27.29
N LEU A 41 10.64 20.44 -26.43
CA LEU A 41 9.65 21.49 -26.21
C LEU A 41 9.77 22.01 -24.77
N ASN A 42 10.33 23.22 -24.61
CA ASN A 42 10.58 23.84 -23.31
C ASN A 42 9.71 25.07 -23.10
N GLY A 43 8.71 24.97 -22.23
CA GLY A 43 7.89 26.10 -21.83
C GLY A 43 8.27 26.62 -20.44
N ASP A 44 8.48 27.92 -20.30
CA ASP A 44 8.81 28.57 -19.04
C ASP A 44 8.02 29.88 -18.90
N THR A 45 7.28 30.03 -17.81
CA THR A 45 6.58 31.29 -17.51
C THR A 45 7.53 32.44 -17.17
N GLY A 46 8.76 32.12 -16.77
CA GLY A 46 9.71 33.09 -16.27
C GLY A 46 9.12 33.90 -15.10
N ASN A 47 9.73 35.05 -14.83
CA ASN A 47 9.23 36.02 -13.84
C ASN A 47 8.17 36.98 -14.45
N ASN A 48 7.42 36.57 -15.46
CA ASN A 48 6.52 37.42 -16.22
C ASN A 48 5.24 37.75 -15.43
N LEU A 49 5.12 39.00 -15.01
CA LEU A 49 4.10 39.57 -14.10
C LEU A 49 2.78 40.01 -14.78
N SER A 50 2.62 39.89 -16.08
CA SER A 50 1.58 40.65 -16.79
C SER A 50 0.84 39.90 -17.89
N LEU A 51 0.55 38.60 -17.74
CA LEU A 51 -0.31 37.92 -18.70
C LEU A 51 -1.77 37.97 -18.24
N PRO A 52 -2.68 38.41 -19.11
CA PRO A 52 -4.07 38.64 -18.75
C PRO A 52 -4.92 37.39 -18.58
N ASP A 53 -4.38 36.24 -18.79
CA ASP A 53 -5.09 34.97 -18.70
C ASP A 53 -4.63 34.17 -17.46
N ASN A 54 -5.56 33.96 -16.56
CA ASN A 54 -5.34 33.48 -15.19
C ASN A 54 -4.84 32.02 -15.04
N ARG A 55 -4.27 31.44 -16.08
CA ARG A 55 -3.73 30.07 -16.07
C ARG A 55 -2.35 30.03 -16.72
N LEU A 56 -1.35 30.38 -15.93
CA LEU A 56 0.03 30.44 -16.39
C LEU A 56 0.72 29.08 -16.13
N SER A 57 0.68 28.20 -17.13
CA SER A 57 1.51 26.99 -17.13
C SER A 57 2.70 27.21 -18.05
N GLY A 58 3.85 26.61 -17.70
CA GLY A 58 5.00 26.66 -18.60
C GLY A 58 4.67 26.03 -19.94
N PHE A 59 4.06 24.84 -19.90
CA PHE A 59 3.56 24.14 -21.07
C PHE A 59 2.04 23.90 -20.90
N SER A 60 1.23 24.26 -21.88
CA SER A 60 -0.24 24.08 -21.88
C SER A 60 -0.71 23.42 -23.17
N ASN A 61 -1.22 22.19 -23.09
CA ASN A 61 -1.85 21.51 -24.21
C ASN A 61 -3.37 21.44 -24.02
N LYS A 62 -4.10 22.06 -24.93
CA LYS A 62 -5.57 22.05 -25.00
C LYS A 62 -6.10 21.43 -26.29
N GLY A 63 -5.20 21.12 -27.22
CA GLY A 63 -5.46 20.51 -28.52
C GLY A 63 -4.84 19.12 -28.63
N THR A 64 -4.41 18.77 -29.83
CA THR A 64 -3.67 17.54 -30.09
C THR A 64 -2.21 17.88 -30.37
N LEU A 65 -1.31 17.36 -29.55
CA LEU A 65 0.12 17.39 -29.82
C LEU A 65 0.60 15.95 -30.00
N ASN A 66 1.30 15.71 -31.11
CA ASN A 66 1.94 14.43 -31.39
C ASN A 66 3.40 14.70 -31.74
N THR A 67 4.34 14.15 -30.98
CA THR A 67 5.77 14.27 -31.27
C THR A 67 6.31 13.09 -32.07
N ALA A 68 5.45 12.10 -32.36
CA ALA A 68 5.73 10.92 -33.18
C ALA A 68 6.81 10.01 -32.58
N ASN A 69 7.75 9.49 -33.39
CA ASN A 69 8.78 8.56 -32.92
C ASN A 69 10.09 9.31 -32.69
N GLY A 70 10.69 9.06 -31.56
CA GLY A 70 11.95 9.70 -31.17
C GLY A 70 12.11 9.62 -29.65
N ASN A 71 13.16 10.19 -29.12
CA ASN A 71 13.27 10.40 -27.68
C ASN A 71 12.96 11.86 -27.42
N ASP A 72 11.71 12.14 -27.09
CA ASP A 72 11.19 13.48 -27.01
C ASP A 72 11.23 14.04 -25.60
N VAL A 73 11.38 15.33 -25.48
CA VAL A 73 11.43 16.00 -24.17
C VAL A 73 10.44 17.16 -24.15
N ILE A 74 9.49 17.08 -23.24
CA ILE A 74 8.54 18.15 -22.97
C ILE A 74 8.75 18.65 -21.55
N THR A 75 9.15 19.91 -21.40
CA THR A 75 9.35 20.54 -20.11
C THR A 75 8.43 21.74 -19.95
N GLY A 76 7.73 21.79 -18.84
CA GLY A 76 6.96 22.97 -18.43
C GLY A 76 7.44 23.50 -17.07
N ILE A 77 7.80 24.78 -17.02
CA ILE A 77 8.20 25.45 -15.77
C ILE A 77 7.18 26.55 -15.46
N GLY A 78 6.40 26.35 -14.41
CA GLY A 78 5.49 27.34 -13.85
C GLY A 78 6.19 28.12 -12.74
N ASN A 79 6.58 29.37 -13.02
CA ASN A 79 7.19 30.25 -12.04
C ASN A 79 6.34 31.53 -11.97
N SER A 80 5.71 31.82 -10.85
CA SER A 80 4.96 33.07 -10.66
C SER A 80 5.30 33.68 -9.32
N ILE A 81 5.61 34.99 -9.39
CA ILE A 81 5.89 35.82 -8.22
C ILE A 81 4.62 36.51 -7.70
N ILE A 82 3.52 36.46 -8.45
CA ILE A 82 2.27 37.12 -8.07
C ILE A 82 1.17 36.09 -7.83
N TYR A 83 0.57 36.20 -6.67
CA TYR A 83 -0.62 35.49 -6.26
C TYR A 83 -1.85 36.03 -6.99
N THR A 84 -2.50 35.23 -7.81
CA THR A 84 -3.73 35.61 -8.51
C THR A 84 -4.90 34.65 -8.20
N GLY A 85 -4.77 33.78 -7.19
CA GLY A 85 -5.82 32.83 -6.82
C GLY A 85 -6.07 31.70 -7.82
N ASN A 86 -5.19 31.48 -8.79
CA ASN A 86 -5.34 30.47 -9.83
C ASN A 86 -4.26 29.40 -9.78
N SER A 87 -4.65 28.17 -10.11
CA SER A 87 -3.78 27.01 -10.13
C SER A 87 -2.74 27.09 -11.24
N LEU A 88 -1.46 27.16 -10.86
CA LEU A 88 -0.33 27.16 -11.80
C LEU A 88 0.20 25.76 -11.95
N SER A 89 0.64 25.40 -13.16
CA SER A 89 1.23 24.09 -13.43
C SER A 89 2.56 24.26 -14.19
N GLY A 90 3.48 23.31 -13.98
CA GLY A 90 4.56 23.13 -14.93
C GLY A 90 3.98 22.71 -16.28
N VAL A 91 3.39 21.53 -16.34
CA VAL A 91 2.65 20.99 -17.50
C VAL A 91 1.16 20.96 -17.18
N TYR A 92 0.34 21.53 -18.07
CA TYR A 92 -1.12 21.49 -18.02
C TYR A 92 -1.68 20.86 -19.29
N ASN A 93 -2.47 19.78 -19.16
CA ASN A 93 -3.03 19.07 -20.29
C ASN A 93 -4.53 18.86 -20.16
N THR A 94 -5.29 19.33 -21.13
CA THR A 94 -6.73 19.04 -21.31
C THR A 94 -7.05 18.51 -22.70
N GLY A 95 -6.02 18.29 -23.51
CA GLY A 95 -6.11 17.72 -24.85
C GLY A 95 -5.41 16.38 -24.92
N THR A 96 -4.98 15.99 -26.11
CA THR A 96 -4.18 14.79 -26.34
C THR A 96 -2.71 15.20 -26.49
N LEU A 97 -1.87 14.67 -25.62
CA LEU A 97 -0.42 14.74 -25.69
C LEU A 97 0.08 13.34 -25.92
N ASN A 98 0.58 13.06 -27.12
CA ASN A 98 1.12 11.78 -27.51
C ASN A 98 2.59 11.99 -27.93
N THR A 99 3.52 11.29 -27.26
CA THR A 99 4.94 11.41 -27.61
C THR A 99 5.42 10.28 -28.53
N GLY A 100 4.61 9.22 -28.68
CA GLY A 100 4.89 8.15 -29.65
C GLY A 100 5.84 7.10 -29.08
N ASN A 101 6.65 6.47 -29.98
CA ASN A 101 7.58 5.45 -29.54
C ASN A 101 8.96 6.06 -29.32
N GLY A 102 9.60 5.71 -28.23
CA GLY A 102 10.93 6.21 -27.89
C GLY A 102 11.09 6.27 -26.36
N ASN A 103 12.19 6.82 -25.90
CA ASN A 103 12.36 7.06 -24.46
C ASN A 103 12.04 8.53 -24.17
N ASP A 104 10.81 8.80 -23.80
CA ASP A 104 10.28 10.14 -23.74
C ASP A 104 10.33 10.74 -22.34
N ILE A 105 10.38 12.05 -22.25
CA ILE A 105 10.42 12.75 -20.97
C ILE A 105 9.38 13.85 -20.93
N ILE A 106 8.44 13.75 -20.00
CA ILE A 106 7.53 14.84 -19.65
C ILE A 106 7.84 15.33 -18.24
N ARG A 107 8.28 16.58 -18.14
CA ARG A 107 8.68 17.18 -16.89
C ARG A 107 7.90 18.46 -16.59
N GLY A 108 7.16 18.47 -15.48
CA GLY A 108 6.46 19.63 -14.98
C GLY A 108 7.06 20.11 -13.66
N ILE A 109 7.40 21.40 -13.57
CA ILE A 109 7.93 22.00 -12.34
C ILE A 109 7.10 23.23 -12.01
N ARG A 110 6.62 23.31 -10.78
CA ARG A 110 5.98 24.49 -10.20
C ARG A 110 6.82 24.98 -9.03
N TYR A 111 7.53 26.08 -9.22
CA TYR A 111 8.28 26.72 -8.13
C TYR A 111 7.35 27.51 -7.20
N GLN A 112 7.69 27.59 -5.92
CA GLN A 112 6.99 28.43 -4.97
C GLN A 112 7.19 29.89 -5.34
N GLY A 113 6.09 30.66 -5.38
CA GLY A 113 6.15 32.11 -5.47
C GLY A 113 6.67 32.73 -4.16
N VAL A 114 7.04 34.00 -4.19
CA VAL A 114 7.37 34.72 -2.95
C VAL A 114 6.10 34.82 -2.09
N ASP A 115 6.18 34.30 -0.86
CA ASP A 115 5.13 34.45 0.13
C ASP A 115 4.89 35.94 0.41
N HIS A 116 3.76 36.46 -0.06
CA HIS A 116 3.24 37.70 0.51
C HIS A 116 2.53 37.33 1.81
N ALA A 117 3.08 37.78 2.93
CA ALA A 117 2.67 37.49 4.30
C ALA A 117 1.28 38.05 4.69
N PHE A 118 0.31 38.02 3.80
CA PHE A 118 -1.03 38.54 4.06
C PHE A 118 -2.11 37.57 3.59
N GLU A 119 -2.82 37.06 4.57
CA GLU A 119 -4.17 36.51 4.63
C GLU A 119 -4.30 35.03 4.97
N GLU A 120 -5.17 34.78 5.91
CA GLU A 120 -5.44 33.56 6.68
C GLU A 120 -6.07 32.40 5.86
N PHE A 121 -6.25 32.56 4.52
CA PHE A 121 -6.97 31.59 3.66
C PHE A 121 -6.30 31.35 2.29
N ASP A 122 -4.97 31.33 2.26
CA ASP A 122 -4.24 31.23 1.01
C ASP A 122 -4.02 29.78 0.58
N TYR A 123 -4.93 29.24 -0.26
CA TYR A 123 -4.76 27.95 -0.92
C TYR A 123 -3.97 28.15 -2.24
N ASP A 124 -2.64 28.14 -2.17
CA ASP A 124 -1.80 28.08 -3.37
C ASP A 124 -1.80 26.65 -3.93
N PHE A 125 -2.75 26.37 -4.81
CA PHE A 125 -2.78 25.12 -5.56
C PHE A 125 -1.81 25.21 -6.74
N GLY A 126 -0.74 24.44 -6.69
CA GLY A 126 0.22 24.32 -7.79
C GLY A 126 0.42 22.85 -8.16
N TYR A 127 0.73 22.63 -9.44
CA TYR A 127 0.93 21.28 -9.96
C TYR A 127 2.26 21.20 -10.73
N GLY A 128 2.98 20.10 -10.54
CA GLY A 128 4.05 19.76 -11.47
C GLY A 128 3.45 19.39 -12.83
N VAL A 129 2.78 18.25 -12.91
CA VAL A 129 2.02 17.80 -14.09
C VAL A 129 0.55 17.68 -13.71
N TYR A 130 -0.31 18.33 -14.49
CA TYR A 130 -1.76 18.31 -14.29
C TYR A 130 -2.49 17.97 -15.58
N THR A 131 -3.16 16.81 -15.60
CA THR A 131 -4.05 16.42 -16.68
C THR A 131 -5.49 16.33 -16.18
N THR A 132 -6.45 16.92 -16.92
CA THR A 132 -7.84 17.10 -16.50
C THR A 132 -8.78 17.26 -17.68
N GLY A 133 -10.10 17.23 -17.43
CA GLY A 133 -11.10 17.49 -18.46
C GLY A 133 -11.07 16.49 -19.62
N GLY A 134 -10.79 15.21 -19.35
CA GLY A 134 -10.63 14.19 -20.37
C GLY A 134 -9.31 14.26 -21.12
N GLY A 135 -8.33 15.01 -20.63
CA GLY A 135 -7.00 15.09 -21.24
C GLY A 135 -6.25 13.76 -21.21
N ILE A 136 -5.49 13.48 -22.24
CA ILE A 136 -4.68 12.25 -22.38
C ILE A 136 -3.20 12.65 -22.47
N ILE A 137 -2.38 12.02 -21.66
CA ILE A 137 -0.94 11.92 -21.80
C ILE A 137 -0.64 10.47 -22.15
N ASP A 138 -0.06 10.26 -23.32
CA ASP A 138 0.29 8.93 -23.86
C ASP A 138 1.74 8.98 -24.35
N THR A 139 2.63 8.25 -23.70
CA THR A 139 4.06 8.27 -24.08
C THR A 139 4.44 7.12 -25.01
N GLY A 140 3.54 6.13 -25.15
CA GLY A 140 3.72 5.04 -26.13
C GLY A 140 4.69 3.96 -25.67
N ASP A 141 5.38 3.31 -26.62
CA ASP A 141 6.34 2.26 -26.28
C ASP A 141 7.74 2.85 -26.04
N GLY A 142 8.37 2.47 -24.92
CA GLY A 142 9.71 2.98 -24.61
C GLY A 142 10.09 2.84 -23.16
N HIS A 143 11.07 3.60 -22.74
CA HIS A 143 11.39 3.76 -21.31
C HIS A 143 11.15 5.22 -20.95
N ASP A 144 9.95 5.50 -20.51
CA ASP A 144 9.45 6.85 -20.42
C ASP A 144 9.56 7.43 -19.00
N LEU A 145 9.65 8.74 -18.91
CA LEU A 145 9.69 9.44 -17.64
C LEU A 145 8.65 10.54 -17.58
N ILE A 146 7.71 10.42 -16.65
CA ILE A 146 6.82 11.53 -16.28
C ILE A 146 7.20 12.02 -14.89
N SER A 147 7.65 13.26 -14.79
CA SER A 147 8.07 13.86 -13.52
C SER A 147 7.32 15.15 -13.23
N GLY A 148 6.63 15.19 -12.10
CA GLY A 148 5.91 16.36 -11.61
C GLY A 148 6.47 16.84 -10.26
N ILE A 149 6.89 18.09 -10.16
CA ILE A 149 7.37 18.71 -8.93
C ILE A 149 6.56 19.96 -8.65
N SER A 150 6.03 20.09 -7.44
CA SER A 150 5.35 21.32 -6.99
C SER A 150 5.82 21.75 -5.61
N GLU A 151 6.44 22.93 -5.55
CA GLU A 151 6.86 23.59 -4.32
C GLU A 151 5.75 24.47 -3.72
N ALA A 152 4.59 24.58 -4.38
CA ALA A 152 3.46 25.32 -3.85
C ALA A 152 3.02 24.77 -2.48
N ARG A 153 2.49 25.62 -1.60
CA ARG A 153 2.12 25.22 -0.23
C ARG A 153 1.17 24.02 -0.19
N THR A 154 0.14 23.99 -1.07
CA THR A 154 -0.74 22.84 -1.27
C THR A 154 -0.41 22.09 -2.56
N GLY A 155 0.87 22.09 -2.93
CA GLY A 155 1.37 21.60 -4.19
C GLY A 155 1.15 20.10 -4.38
N ARG A 156 0.88 19.73 -5.62
CA ARG A 156 0.75 18.34 -6.07
C ARG A 156 1.78 18.07 -7.14
N GLY A 157 2.55 17.01 -6.96
CA GLY A 157 3.52 16.61 -7.96
C GLY A 157 2.83 16.28 -9.28
N ILE A 158 2.00 15.24 -9.28
CA ILE A 158 1.20 14.81 -10.43
C ILE A 158 -0.26 14.70 -10.03
N GLN A 159 -1.15 15.19 -10.91
CA GLN A 159 -2.58 14.99 -10.78
C GLN A 159 -3.22 14.56 -12.09
N ALA A 160 -4.00 13.48 -12.03
CA ALA A 160 -4.91 13.04 -13.07
C ALA A 160 -6.35 13.11 -12.54
N ASP A 161 -7.22 13.92 -13.16
CA ASP A 161 -8.62 14.02 -12.75
C ASP A 161 -9.58 14.24 -13.93
N ASP A 162 -10.89 14.29 -13.65
CA ASP A 162 -11.96 14.55 -14.60
C ASP A 162 -11.89 13.66 -15.87
N ASN A 163 -11.82 12.34 -15.66
CA ASN A 163 -11.72 11.31 -16.71
C ASN A 163 -10.48 11.45 -17.61
N SER A 164 -9.40 12.02 -17.10
CA SER A 164 -8.13 12.09 -17.81
C SER A 164 -7.31 10.82 -17.66
N THR A 165 -6.38 10.63 -18.59
CA THR A 165 -5.51 9.43 -18.60
C THR A 165 -4.04 9.83 -18.68
N ILE A 166 -3.22 9.17 -17.90
CA ILE A 166 -1.77 9.09 -18.08
C ILE A 166 -1.47 7.63 -18.41
N ASN A 167 -1.01 7.38 -19.62
CA ASN A 167 -0.62 6.07 -20.13
C ASN A 167 0.84 6.13 -20.55
N THR A 168 1.68 5.19 -20.10
CA THR A 168 3.09 5.14 -20.51
C THR A 168 3.39 4.02 -21.48
N GLY A 169 2.49 3.03 -21.63
CA GLY A 169 2.57 2.02 -22.68
C GLY A 169 3.44 0.82 -22.34
N ASP A 170 4.08 0.22 -23.35
CA ASP A 170 4.96 -0.93 -23.13
C ASP A 170 6.41 -0.44 -22.93
N GLY A 171 7.04 -0.82 -21.80
CA GLY A 171 8.41 -0.39 -21.50
C GLY A 171 8.77 -0.50 -20.04
N ASN A 172 9.88 0.07 -19.63
CA ASN A 172 10.17 0.21 -18.19
C ASN A 172 10.06 1.68 -17.83
N ASP A 173 8.90 2.06 -17.37
CA ASP A 173 8.51 3.46 -17.24
C ASP A 173 8.68 4.00 -15.82
N THR A 174 8.79 5.29 -15.71
CA THR A 174 8.93 5.94 -14.41
C THR A 174 7.98 7.12 -14.29
N ILE A 175 7.14 7.08 -13.27
CA ILE A 175 6.26 8.20 -12.89
C ILE A 175 6.66 8.69 -11.49
N THR A 176 7.08 9.95 -11.39
CA THR A 176 7.49 10.53 -10.12
C THR A 176 6.75 11.84 -9.83
N GLY A 177 6.02 11.87 -8.72
CA GLY A 177 5.33 13.06 -8.24
C GLY A 177 5.87 13.52 -6.89
N THR A 178 6.29 14.79 -6.78
CA THR A 178 6.71 15.40 -5.52
C THR A 178 5.93 16.69 -5.28
N GLY A 179 5.29 16.80 -4.14
CA GLY A 179 4.54 17.99 -3.77
C GLY A 179 4.50 18.23 -2.26
N ASN A 180 4.32 19.47 -1.84
CA ASN A 180 4.15 19.75 -0.41
C ASN A 180 2.85 19.17 0.13
N GLY A 181 1.78 19.19 -0.67
CA GLY A 181 0.49 18.58 -0.35
C GLY A 181 0.43 17.10 -0.71
N TYR A 182 0.57 16.77 -1.98
CA TYR A 182 0.47 15.39 -2.46
C TYR A 182 1.58 15.08 -3.46
N GLY A 183 2.14 13.86 -3.38
CA GLY A 183 3.03 13.38 -4.43
C GLY A 183 2.26 13.13 -5.72
N ILE A 184 1.40 12.12 -5.73
CA ILE A 184 0.54 11.75 -6.85
C ILE A 184 -0.91 11.67 -6.36
N ILE A 185 -1.85 12.23 -7.11
CA ILE A 185 -3.28 12.14 -6.82
C ILE A 185 -4.09 11.81 -8.08
N ILE A 186 -4.91 10.76 -8.01
CA ILE A 186 -5.78 10.26 -9.08
C ILE A 186 -7.21 10.33 -8.58
N ARG A 187 -8.09 11.07 -9.27
CA ARG A 187 -9.47 11.28 -8.81
C ARG A 187 -10.45 11.58 -9.93
N TYR A 188 -11.74 11.53 -9.63
CA TYR A 188 -12.84 11.90 -10.55
C TYR A 188 -12.76 11.22 -11.92
N GLY A 189 -12.54 9.90 -11.93
CA GLY A 189 -12.41 9.13 -13.17
C GLY A 189 -11.03 9.21 -13.82
N GLY A 190 -10.04 9.84 -13.18
CA GLY A 190 -8.66 9.84 -13.67
C GLY A 190 -8.06 8.42 -13.68
N THR A 191 -7.11 8.19 -14.56
CA THR A 191 -6.40 6.90 -14.69
C THR A 191 -4.90 7.14 -14.83
N ILE A 192 -4.12 6.33 -14.13
CA ILE A 192 -2.70 6.11 -14.42
C ILE A 192 -2.55 4.64 -14.78
N ASP A 193 -2.02 4.37 -15.98
CA ASP A 193 -1.77 3.05 -16.53
C ASP A 193 -0.32 3.04 -17.06
N THR A 194 0.52 2.11 -16.59
CA THR A 194 1.90 2.04 -17.07
C THR A 194 2.15 0.89 -18.05
N GLY A 195 1.17 -0.02 -18.21
CA GLY A 195 1.20 -1.02 -19.27
C GLY A 195 2.04 -2.25 -18.97
N LYS A 196 3.03 -2.57 -19.81
CA LYS A 196 3.89 -3.73 -19.58
C LYS A 196 5.33 -3.29 -19.39
N GLY A 197 5.99 -3.94 -18.44
CA GLY A 197 7.41 -3.67 -18.19
C GLY A 197 7.73 -3.67 -16.72
N LYS A 198 8.91 -3.24 -16.38
CA LYS A 198 9.27 -3.01 -15.00
C LYS A 198 9.08 -1.53 -14.68
N ASP A 199 7.91 -1.19 -14.15
CA ASP A 199 7.54 0.20 -13.97
C ASP A 199 7.81 0.71 -12.55
N ILE A 200 8.03 1.99 -12.44
CA ILE A 200 8.31 2.63 -11.15
C ILE A 200 7.36 3.82 -10.96
N ILE A 201 6.54 3.76 -9.93
CA ILE A 201 5.69 4.88 -9.52
C ILE A 201 6.12 5.36 -8.14
N THR A 202 6.50 6.64 -8.03
CA THR A 202 6.93 7.24 -6.77
C THR A 202 6.16 8.52 -6.47
N GLY A 203 5.42 8.52 -5.36
CA GLY A 203 4.73 9.70 -4.85
C GLY A 203 5.32 10.17 -3.51
N VAL A 204 5.75 11.42 -3.45
CA VAL A 204 6.32 12.01 -2.23
C VAL A 204 5.55 13.26 -1.84
N ALA A 205 4.92 13.23 -0.67
CA ALA A 205 4.42 14.41 0.00
C ALA A 205 5.46 14.90 1.03
N THR A 206 5.79 16.19 1.00
CA THR A 206 6.84 16.72 1.88
C THR A 206 6.29 17.46 3.10
N ASP A 207 4.98 17.64 3.20
CA ASP A 207 4.31 18.29 4.33
C ASP A 207 3.06 17.48 4.76
N TYR A 208 1.84 17.93 4.54
CA TYR A 208 0.64 17.38 5.18
C TYR A 208 -0.14 16.32 4.40
N GLY A 209 0.06 16.19 3.11
CA GLY A 209 -0.71 15.27 2.26
C GLY A 209 -0.14 13.86 2.20
N ASP A 210 -0.64 13.09 1.28
CA ASP A 210 -0.26 11.69 1.10
C ASP A 210 0.76 11.54 -0.04
N GLY A 211 1.61 10.52 0.06
CA GLY A 211 2.54 10.19 -1.02
C GLY A 211 1.81 9.87 -2.31
N ILE A 212 0.95 8.86 -2.29
CA ILE A 212 0.06 8.49 -3.40
C ILE A 212 -1.38 8.44 -2.87
N THR A 213 -2.29 9.11 -3.55
CA THR A 213 -3.73 9.03 -3.27
C THR A 213 -4.48 8.59 -4.51
N ASN A 214 -5.05 7.39 -4.45
CA ASN A 214 -5.87 6.83 -5.50
C ASN A 214 -7.36 6.84 -5.12
N PHE A 215 -8.13 7.74 -5.72
CA PHE A 215 -9.59 7.79 -5.65
C PHE A 215 -10.25 7.24 -6.93
N SER A 216 -9.47 6.68 -7.86
CA SER A 216 -9.98 6.23 -9.16
C SER A 216 -9.23 4.99 -9.65
N THR A 217 -8.36 5.05 -10.66
CA THR A 217 -7.67 3.87 -11.18
C THR A 217 -6.17 4.08 -11.22
N LEU A 218 -5.44 3.18 -10.58
CA LEU A 218 -4.01 2.99 -10.73
C LEU A 218 -3.78 1.55 -11.17
N ASP A 219 -3.17 1.37 -12.33
CA ASP A 219 -2.86 0.08 -12.93
C ASP A 219 -1.42 0.10 -13.44
N THR A 220 -0.58 -0.87 -13.04
CA THR A 220 0.78 -0.98 -13.57
C THR A 220 0.93 -2.12 -14.57
N GLY A 221 -0.11 -2.99 -14.68
CA GLY A 221 -0.19 -3.95 -15.78
C GLY A 221 0.63 -5.21 -15.57
N ALA A 222 1.58 -5.49 -16.43
CA ALA A 222 2.35 -6.72 -16.37
C ALA A 222 3.86 -6.43 -16.31
N GLY A 223 4.51 -6.94 -15.27
CA GLY A 223 5.94 -6.70 -15.04
C GLY A 223 6.30 -6.88 -13.59
N ASN A 224 7.50 -6.52 -13.23
CA ASN A 224 7.91 -6.51 -11.82
C ASN A 224 7.96 -5.06 -11.34
N ASP A 225 6.83 -4.54 -10.91
CA ASP A 225 6.62 -3.13 -10.71
C ASP A 225 7.00 -2.66 -9.30
N ILE A 226 7.32 -1.40 -9.18
CA ILE A 226 7.69 -0.80 -7.90
C ILE A 226 6.82 0.44 -7.65
N ILE A 227 6.01 0.40 -6.60
CA ILE A 227 5.18 1.53 -6.21
C ILE A 227 5.59 2.00 -4.82
N THR A 228 5.97 3.28 -4.71
CA THR A 228 6.37 3.87 -3.43
C THR A 228 5.58 5.14 -3.16
N GLY A 229 4.85 5.13 -2.06
CA GLY A 229 4.16 6.32 -1.54
C GLY A 229 4.75 6.76 -0.20
N SER A 230 5.18 7.99 -0.07
CA SER A 230 5.73 8.46 1.20
C SER A 230 5.27 9.85 1.57
N ASN A 231 4.99 10.05 2.86
CA ASN A 231 4.93 11.38 3.46
C ASN A 231 6.15 11.56 4.33
N THR A 232 6.96 12.58 4.01
CA THR A 232 8.19 12.93 4.73
C THR A 232 8.03 14.16 5.62
N GLY A 233 6.82 14.71 5.72
CA GLY A 233 6.49 15.86 6.56
C GLY A 233 6.75 15.58 8.05
N THR A 234 7.33 16.54 8.72
CA THR A 234 7.73 16.42 10.14
C THR A 234 6.70 16.98 11.12
N ASN A 235 5.63 17.59 10.62
CA ASN A 235 4.58 18.16 11.46
C ASN A 235 3.66 17.08 12.05
N PRO A 236 3.69 16.81 13.36
CA PRO A 236 2.88 15.75 13.97
C PRO A 236 1.38 16.04 13.97
N ALA A 237 0.97 17.29 13.73
CA ALA A 237 -0.44 17.68 13.63
C ALA A 237 -1.03 17.39 12.25
N GLU A 238 -0.20 17.22 11.23
CA GLU A 238 -0.58 17.02 9.84
C GLU A 238 -0.05 15.66 9.36
N ARG A 239 -0.77 14.60 9.71
CA ARG A 239 -0.33 13.22 9.53
C ARG A 239 -0.65 12.71 8.13
N GLY A 240 0.21 12.98 7.16
CA GLY A 240 0.11 12.38 5.83
C GLY A 240 0.39 10.88 5.84
N ARG A 241 -0.22 10.20 4.90
CA ARG A 241 -0.10 8.75 4.70
C ARG A 241 0.85 8.45 3.55
N GLY A 242 1.37 7.20 3.52
CA GLY A 242 2.18 6.74 2.39
C GLY A 242 1.33 6.55 1.14
N ILE A 243 0.49 5.52 1.13
CA ILE A 243 -0.44 5.19 0.06
C ILE A 243 -1.86 5.17 0.60
N VAL A 244 -2.77 5.82 -0.12
CA VAL A 244 -4.22 5.80 0.12
C VAL A 244 -4.90 5.23 -1.10
N ASN A 245 -5.62 4.14 -0.92
CA ASN A 245 -6.46 3.57 -1.96
C ASN A 245 -7.93 3.56 -1.55
N THR A 246 -8.77 4.20 -2.34
CA THR A 246 -10.23 4.20 -2.15
C THR A 246 -10.98 3.72 -3.39
N SER A 247 -10.28 3.21 -4.39
CA SER A 247 -10.88 2.69 -5.63
C SER A 247 -10.05 1.51 -6.15
N THR A 248 -9.74 1.43 -7.43
CA THR A 248 -9.00 0.33 -8.03
C THR A 248 -7.50 0.59 -8.00
N PHE A 249 -6.77 -0.29 -7.32
CA PHE A 249 -5.32 -0.35 -7.31
C PHE A 249 -4.93 -1.76 -7.76
N ASN A 250 -4.25 -1.85 -8.89
CA ASN A 250 -3.87 -3.11 -9.51
C ASN A 250 -2.41 -3.05 -9.96
N THR A 251 -1.61 -4.09 -9.66
CA THR A 251 -0.25 -4.18 -10.19
C THR A 251 -0.08 -5.28 -11.24
N GLY A 252 -1.01 -6.26 -11.25
CA GLY A 252 -1.15 -7.17 -12.38
C GLY A 252 -0.34 -8.44 -12.28
N GLN A 253 0.50 -8.75 -13.25
CA GLN A 253 1.32 -9.97 -13.28
C GLN A 253 2.78 -9.61 -13.06
N GLY A 254 3.45 -10.34 -12.19
CA GLY A 254 4.88 -10.13 -11.92
C GLY A 254 5.18 -10.13 -10.43
N ASN A 255 6.43 -9.92 -10.09
CA ASN A 255 6.81 -9.83 -8.69
C ASN A 255 6.87 -8.34 -8.29
N ASP A 256 5.80 -7.85 -7.72
CA ASP A 256 5.61 -6.43 -7.47
C ASP A 256 6.05 -6.01 -6.06
N ILE A 257 6.48 -4.77 -5.94
CA ILE A 257 6.92 -4.21 -4.66
C ILE A 257 6.15 -2.93 -4.38
N ILE A 258 5.33 -2.97 -3.32
CA ILE A 258 4.54 -1.82 -2.90
C ILE A 258 5.01 -1.37 -1.50
N THR A 259 5.40 -0.11 -1.38
CA THR A 259 5.85 0.45 -0.10
C THR A 259 5.11 1.74 0.24
N GLY A 260 4.47 1.76 1.39
CA GLY A 260 3.83 2.96 1.95
C GLY A 260 4.52 3.42 3.24
N SER A 261 4.82 4.71 3.37
CA SER A 261 5.45 5.27 4.58
C SER A 261 4.82 6.59 4.98
N GLY A 262 4.38 6.71 6.26
CA GLY A 262 3.71 7.93 6.75
C GLY A 262 3.13 7.76 8.15
N SER A 263 2.04 8.47 8.46
CA SER A 263 1.28 8.21 9.70
C SER A 263 0.58 6.86 9.65
N VAL A 264 0.02 6.51 8.50
CA VAL A 264 -0.38 5.18 8.07
C VAL A 264 0.45 4.86 6.84
N GLY A 265 1.12 3.71 6.83
CA GLY A 265 1.91 3.30 5.68
C GLY A 265 1.02 3.10 4.45
N ILE A 266 0.07 2.17 4.52
CA ILE A 266 -0.92 1.87 3.48
C ILE A 266 -2.32 1.90 4.09
N ASP A 267 -3.20 2.74 3.54
CA ASP A 267 -4.61 2.85 3.89
C ASP A 267 -5.45 2.39 2.70
N ASN A 268 -5.96 1.14 2.77
CA ASN A 268 -6.81 0.57 1.73
C ASN A 268 -8.27 0.53 2.18
N SER A 269 -9.14 1.17 1.45
CA SER A 269 -10.59 1.12 1.69
C SER A 269 -11.42 0.63 0.49
N SER A 270 -10.77 0.09 -0.55
CA SER A 270 -11.43 -0.49 -1.71
C SER A 270 -10.65 -1.71 -2.24
N THR A 271 -10.57 -1.89 -3.55
CA THR A 271 -9.86 -3.02 -4.15
C THR A 271 -8.38 -2.72 -4.29
N PHE A 272 -7.56 -3.56 -3.68
CA PHE A 272 -6.11 -3.56 -3.80
C PHE A 272 -5.69 -4.97 -4.22
N ASN A 273 -5.22 -5.09 -5.46
CA ASN A 273 -4.87 -6.37 -6.07
C ASN A 273 -3.44 -6.30 -6.59
N THR A 274 -2.59 -7.26 -6.21
CA THR A 274 -1.24 -7.33 -6.77
C THR A 274 -1.11 -8.37 -7.86
N GLY A 275 -1.98 -9.39 -7.86
CA GLY A 275 -2.14 -10.30 -9.01
C GLY A 275 -1.34 -11.59 -8.89
N GLU A 276 -0.74 -12.03 -9.99
CA GLU A 276 0.03 -13.28 -10.02
C GLU A 276 1.52 -12.98 -9.87
N GLY A 277 2.20 -13.66 -8.96
CA GLY A 277 3.65 -13.48 -8.76
C GLY A 277 4.03 -13.43 -7.28
N ASN A 278 5.32 -13.29 -7.00
CA ASN A 278 5.76 -13.18 -5.60
C ASN A 278 5.81 -11.71 -5.19
N ASP A 279 4.74 -11.24 -4.59
CA ASP A 279 4.55 -9.83 -4.31
C ASP A 279 5.02 -9.42 -2.91
N THR A 280 5.41 -8.18 -2.77
CA THR A 280 5.83 -7.62 -1.48
C THR A 280 5.09 -6.35 -1.17
N ILE A 281 4.32 -6.35 -0.09
CA ILE A 281 3.59 -5.19 0.41
C ILE A 281 4.16 -4.77 1.76
N THR A 282 4.68 -3.55 1.86
CA THR A 282 5.26 -3.02 3.09
C THR A 282 4.58 -1.72 3.51
N GLY A 283 3.99 -1.72 4.68
CA GLY A 283 3.42 -0.53 5.30
C GLY A 283 4.22 -0.09 6.53
N ASN A 284 4.81 1.09 6.48
CA ASN A 284 5.55 1.67 7.60
C ASN A 284 4.78 2.88 8.14
N GLY A 285 4.17 2.74 9.31
CA GLY A 285 3.38 3.80 9.90
C GLY A 285 3.82 4.22 11.29
N THR A 286 3.52 5.44 11.69
CA THR A 286 3.62 5.81 13.11
C THR A 286 2.42 5.29 13.88
N SER A 287 1.21 5.37 13.32
CA SER A 287 -0.04 4.91 13.94
C SER A 287 -0.52 3.54 13.44
N SER A 288 -0.26 3.20 12.19
CA SER A 288 -0.55 1.88 11.61
C SER A 288 0.35 1.63 10.39
N GLY A 289 0.89 0.43 10.27
CA GLY A 289 1.62 0.03 9.06
C GLY A 289 0.66 -0.13 7.87
N ILE A 290 -0.27 -1.07 7.99
CA ILE A 290 -1.32 -1.34 7.00
C ILE A 290 -2.68 -1.26 7.68
N ASP A 291 -3.58 -0.42 7.18
CA ASP A 291 -5.00 -0.35 7.57
C ASP A 291 -5.87 -0.80 6.39
N ASN A 292 -6.24 -2.09 6.37
CA ASN A 292 -7.07 -2.67 5.32
C ASN A 292 -8.55 -2.69 5.73
N ARG A 293 -9.33 -1.85 5.06
CA ARG A 293 -10.78 -1.72 5.21
C ARG A 293 -11.52 -2.07 3.92
N GLY A 294 -10.78 -2.37 2.86
CA GLY A 294 -11.24 -2.88 1.58
C GLY A 294 -10.67 -4.26 1.28
N ARG A 295 -10.98 -4.85 0.13
CA ARG A 295 -10.38 -6.12 -0.29
C ARG A 295 -8.89 -5.90 -0.59
N LEU A 296 -8.03 -6.70 0.04
CA LEU A 296 -6.64 -6.86 -0.35
C LEU A 296 -6.48 -8.29 -0.86
N ASP A 297 -5.90 -8.43 -2.05
CA ASP A 297 -5.72 -9.69 -2.75
C ASP A 297 -4.32 -9.70 -3.36
N THR A 298 -3.49 -10.68 -2.99
CA THR A 298 -2.15 -10.77 -3.56
C THR A 298 -2.05 -11.81 -4.68
N GLY A 299 -3.07 -12.67 -4.81
CA GLY A 299 -3.12 -13.66 -5.89
C GLY A 299 -2.32 -14.91 -5.57
N ASN A 300 -1.78 -15.58 -6.59
CA ASN A 300 -0.95 -16.74 -6.38
C ASN A 300 0.53 -16.39 -6.46
N GLY A 301 1.31 -16.97 -5.57
CA GLY A 301 2.75 -16.71 -5.47
C GLY A 301 3.21 -16.78 -4.03
N ASN A 302 4.50 -16.61 -3.78
CA ASN A 302 4.98 -16.55 -2.40
C ASN A 302 5.01 -15.08 -1.96
N ASP A 303 3.94 -14.63 -1.33
CA ASP A 303 3.71 -13.22 -1.06
C ASP A 303 4.21 -12.81 0.34
N ILE A 304 4.61 -11.56 0.44
CA ILE A 304 5.12 -11.00 1.70
C ILE A 304 4.34 -9.73 2.06
N ILE A 305 3.64 -9.76 3.19
CA ILE A 305 2.97 -8.58 3.74
C ILE A 305 3.62 -8.20 5.06
N THR A 306 4.18 -7.00 5.14
CA THR A 306 4.81 -6.47 6.35
C THR A 306 4.18 -5.17 6.78
N GLY A 307 3.71 -5.11 8.02
CA GLY A 307 3.24 -3.88 8.66
C GLY A 307 4.11 -3.52 9.86
N THR A 308 4.48 -2.25 10.00
CA THR A 308 5.16 -1.77 11.21
C THR A 308 4.46 -0.56 11.81
N THR A 309 4.42 -0.45 13.15
CA THR A 309 3.95 0.76 13.84
C THR A 309 4.83 1.10 15.05
N THR A 310 5.04 2.40 15.27
CA THR A 310 5.94 2.89 16.32
C THR A 310 5.25 3.62 17.47
N ASP A 311 4.01 4.09 17.28
CA ASP A 311 3.32 5.01 18.22
C ASP A 311 2.09 4.35 18.90
N GLY A 312 2.08 3.02 18.99
CA GLY A 312 0.90 2.28 19.45
C GLY A 312 -0.13 2.12 18.31
N GLY A 313 -1.09 1.27 18.48
CA GLY A 313 -2.03 0.90 17.40
C GLY A 313 -1.71 -0.47 16.83
N SER A 314 -2.18 -0.76 15.64
CA SER A 314 -1.95 -2.06 15.00
C SER A 314 -0.95 -1.93 13.85
N ALA A 315 0.06 -2.78 13.84
CA ALA A 315 0.99 -2.80 12.72
C ALA A 315 0.29 -3.23 11.43
N ILE A 316 -0.52 -4.28 11.49
CA ILE A 316 -1.49 -4.63 10.45
C ILE A 316 -2.88 -4.64 11.09
N ARG A 317 -3.80 -3.92 10.48
CA ARG A 317 -5.23 -3.96 10.81
C ARG A 317 -6.01 -4.37 9.57
N THR A 318 -6.82 -5.42 9.67
CA THR A 318 -7.78 -5.76 8.61
C THR A 318 -9.18 -5.89 9.15
N SER A 319 -10.10 -5.14 8.55
CA SER A 319 -11.55 -5.19 8.81
C SER A 319 -12.35 -5.58 7.58
N ALA A 320 -11.67 -5.97 6.52
CA ALA A 320 -12.20 -6.49 5.27
C ALA A 320 -11.37 -7.72 4.84
N PRO A 321 -11.76 -8.47 3.81
CA PRO A 321 -11.02 -9.64 3.37
C PRO A 321 -9.58 -9.32 2.98
N MET A 322 -8.66 -10.19 3.43
CA MET A 322 -7.26 -10.24 3.00
C MET A 322 -7.01 -11.67 2.53
N LEU A 323 -6.69 -11.82 1.26
CA LEU A 323 -6.58 -13.09 0.56
C LEU A 323 -5.20 -13.15 -0.09
N LEU A 324 -4.44 -14.21 0.15
CA LEU A 324 -3.08 -14.33 -0.39
C LEU A 324 -3.01 -15.29 -1.57
N GLY A 325 -3.84 -16.33 -1.60
CA GLY A 325 -3.89 -17.29 -2.70
C GLY A 325 -3.05 -18.53 -2.44
N ASP A 326 -2.61 -19.21 -3.49
CA ASP A 326 -1.76 -20.38 -3.35
C ASP A 326 -0.28 -19.96 -3.38
N GLY A 327 0.51 -20.46 -2.40
CA GLY A 327 1.93 -20.13 -2.29
C GLY A 327 2.41 -20.25 -0.86
N ASN A 328 3.71 -20.04 -0.64
CA ASN A 328 4.23 -20.00 0.73
C ASN A 328 4.28 -18.54 1.20
N ASP A 329 3.22 -18.10 1.83
CA ASP A 329 3.01 -16.70 2.13
C ASP A 329 3.55 -16.29 3.51
N THR A 330 3.88 -15.02 3.64
CA THR A 330 4.40 -14.48 4.91
C THR A 330 3.69 -13.20 5.28
N ILE A 331 3.06 -13.18 6.46
CA ILE A 331 2.47 -11.97 7.04
C ILE A 331 3.20 -11.63 8.34
N THR A 332 3.74 -10.42 8.43
CA THR A 332 4.44 -9.95 9.62
C THR A 332 3.93 -8.60 10.09
N GLY A 333 3.38 -8.55 11.30
CA GLY A 333 2.97 -7.32 11.96
C GLY A 333 3.83 -7.01 13.18
N ILE A 334 4.55 -5.87 13.19
CA ILE A 334 5.43 -5.47 14.29
C ILE A 334 5.03 -4.12 14.86
N GLY A 335 4.52 -4.13 16.07
CA GLY A 335 4.22 -2.92 16.83
C GLY A 335 5.19 -2.70 18.00
N THR A 336 5.90 -1.58 18.01
CA THR A 336 6.88 -1.25 19.06
C THR A 336 6.41 -0.17 20.03
N GLY A 337 5.35 0.57 19.68
CA GLY A 337 4.78 1.61 20.52
C GLY A 337 4.01 1.06 21.73
N THR A 338 3.73 1.92 22.69
CA THR A 338 2.96 1.56 23.90
C THR A 338 1.57 1.07 23.51
N SER A 339 1.15 -0.08 24.05
CA SER A 339 -0.15 -0.72 23.76
C SER A 339 -0.33 -1.14 22.29
N SER A 340 0.76 -1.39 21.57
CA SER A 340 0.69 -1.83 20.17
C SER A 340 0.21 -3.27 20.04
N ILE A 341 -0.36 -3.53 18.87
CA ILE A 341 -0.82 -4.84 18.41
C ILE A 341 -0.05 -5.17 17.15
N GLY A 342 0.49 -6.40 17.06
CA GLY A 342 1.14 -6.84 15.83
C GLY A 342 0.13 -6.93 14.69
N ILE A 343 -0.79 -7.88 14.76
CA ILE A 343 -1.86 -8.06 13.76
C ILE A 343 -3.22 -8.00 14.46
N ARG A 344 -4.14 -7.17 13.94
CA ARG A 344 -5.54 -7.12 14.36
C ARG A 344 -6.46 -7.40 13.19
N MET A 345 -7.33 -8.38 13.35
CA MET A 345 -8.32 -8.71 12.32
C MET A 345 -9.74 -8.77 12.87
N SER A 346 -10.71 -8.48 12.01
CA SER A 346 -12.15 -8.61 12.28
C SER A 346 -12.96 -9.10 11.08
N ASN A 347 -12.30 -9.65 10.08
CA ASN A 347 -12.89 -10.23 8.89
C ASN A 347 -12.08 -11.47 8.49
N THR A 348 -12.22 -11.98 7.29
CA THR A 348 -11.47 -13.12 6.77
C THR A 348 -10.02 -12.72 6.47
N LEU A 349 -9.09 -13.51 6.97
CA LEU A 349 -7.72 -13.60 6.53
C LEU A 349 -7.52 -15.03 6.05
N ASN A 350 -7.23 -15.20 4.76
CA ASN A 350 -7.00 -16.50 4.16
C ASN A 350 -5.67 -16.45 3.41
N THR A 351 -4.75 -17.34 3.77
CA THR A 351 -3.44 -17.43 3.11
C THR A 351 -3.42 -18.43 1.97
N GLY A 352 -4.37 -19.38 1.95
CA GLY A 352 -4.52 -20.30 0.84
C GLY A 352 -3.83 -21.64 1.05
N ASN A 353 -3.28 -22.23 -0.02
CA ASN A 353 -2.52 -23.48 0.10
C ASN A 353 -1.03 -23.16 0.01
N GLY A 354 -0.25 -23.85 0.84
CA GLY A 354 1.19 -23.65 0.90
C GLY A 354 1.67 -23.57 2.35
N ASN A 355 2.97 -23.51 2.56
CA ASN A 355 3.51 -23.44 3.92
C ASN A 355 3.58 -21.98 4.37
N ASP A 356 2.55 -21.51 5.05
CA ASP A 356 2.37 -20.11 5.37
C ASP A 356 2.93 -19.72 6.73
N THR A 357 3.33 -18.46 6.85
CA THR A 357 3.86 -17.94 8.10
C THR A 357 3.19 -16.64 8.50
N ILE A 358 2.53 -16.63 9.65
CA ILE A 358 1.88 -15.44 10.20
C ILE A 358 2.54 -15.09 11.54
N THR A 359 3.14 -13.90 11.62
CA THR A 359 3.82 -13.44 12.84
C THR A 359 3.27 -12.09 13.31
N GLY A 360 2.69 -12.07 14.49
CA GLY A 360 2.24 -10.85 15.15
C GLY A 360 3.08 -10.54 16.38
N ILE A 361 3.74 -9.39 16.42
CA ILE A 361 4.52 -8.91 17.57
C ILE A 361 3.97 -7.55 18.00
N GLY A 362 3.51 -7.47 19.26
CA GLY A 362 3.01 -6.23 19.82
C GLY A 362 3.40 -6.07 21.28
N THR A 363 3.44 -4.84 21.77
CA THR A 363 3.70 -4.61 23.19
C THR A 363 2.52 -5.02 24.08
N GLN A 364 1.31 -5.10 23.52
CA GLN A 364 0.10 -5.53 24.22
C GLN A 364 -0.34 -6.92 23.74
N TYR A 365 -0.67 -7.06 22.46
CA TYR A 365 -1.09 -8.29 21.82
C TYR A 365 -0.23 -8.57 20.59
N GLY A 366 0.22 -9.82 20.44
CA GLY A 366 0.85 -10.24 19.20
C GLY A 366 -0.16 -10.31 18.07
N PHE A 367 -1.16 -11.16 18.22
CA PHE A 367 -2.25 -11.36 17.26
C PHE A 367 -3.59 -11.20 17.97
N TRP A 368 -4.48 -10.37 17.38
CA TRP A 368 -5.83 -10.18 17.88
C TRP A 368 -6.87 -10.45 16.80
N ASN A 369 -7.51 -11.60 16.89
CA ASN A 369 -8.70 -11.93 16.12
C ASN A 369 -9.95 -11.50 16.89
N PHE A 370 -10.59 -10.40 16.50
CA PHE A 370 -11.74 -9.84 17.22
C PHE A 370 -13.01 -10.67 16.97
N VAL A 371 -13.36 -10.98 15.70
CA VAL A 371 -14.52 -11.81 15.32
C VAL A 371 -14.29 -12.47 13.94
N GLY A 372 -13.09 -12.45 13.43
CA GLY A 372 -12.77 -12.90 12.07
C GLY A 372 -12.55 -14.41 11.98
N ILE A 373 -12.32 -14.85 10.76
CA ILE A 373 -11.87 -16.20 10.42
C ILE A 373 -10.45 -16.06 9.88
N LEU A 374 -9.50 -16.70 10.56
CA LEU A 374 -8.19 -17.00 10.01
C LEU A 374 -8.23 -18.41 9.46
N ASP A 375 -7.84 -18.57 8.20
CA ASP A 375 -7.78 -19.85 7.50
C ASP A 375 -6.44 -19.90 6.77
N THR A 376 -5.55 -20.82 7.15
CA THR A 376 -4.25 -20.96 6.49
C THR A 376 -4.23 -22.03 5.41
N GLY A 377 -5.27 -22.89 5.36
CA GLY A 377 -5.46 -23.82 4.26
C GLY A 377 -4.69 -25.12 4.37
N ASP A 378 -4.19 -25.64 3.25
CA ASP A 378 -3.40 -26.88 3.21
C ASP A 378 -1.90 -26.53 3.18
N GLY A 379 -1.11 -27.14 4.05
CA GLY A 379 0.34 -26.94 4.11
C GLY A 379 0.86 -26.96 5.55
N ASP A 380 2.19 -26.96 5.72
CA ASP A 380 2.78 -26.92 7.06
C ASP A 380 2.86 -25.45 7.54
N ASP A 381 1.82 -25.00 8.22
CA ASP A 381 1.62 -23.58 8.55
C ASP A 381 2.17 -23.19 9.92
N THR A 382 2.57 -21.93 10.04
CA THR A 382 3.06 -21.39 11.30
C THR A 382 2.38 -20.09 11.67
N ILE A 383 1.73 -20.05 12.84
CA ILE A 383 1.13 -18.86 13.42
C ILE A 383 1.83 -18.53 14.73
N THR A 384 2.46 -17.36 14.82
CA THR A 384 3.13 -16.90 16.04
C THR A 384 2.56 -15.57 16.51
N GLY A 385 2.13 -15.51 17.77
CA GLY A 385 1.74 -14.30 18.45
C GLY A 385 2.61 -14.00 19.65
N SER A 386 3.21 -12.82 19.74
CA SER A 386 4.00 -12.38 20.90
C SER A 386 3.53 -11.06 21.44
N GLY A 387 3.13 -11.04 22.72
CA GLY A 387 2.61 -9.85 23.40
C GLY A 387 2.73 -9.95 24.92
N SER A 388 2.89 -8.82 25.62
CA SER A 388 3.05 -8.82 27.08
C SER A 388 1.77 -9.17 27.85
N ILE A 389 0.60 -8.97 27.24
CA ILE A 389 -0.69 -9.37 27.84
C ILE A 389 -1.10 -10.74 27.31
N PHE A 390 -1.15 -10.90 25.99
CA PHE A 390 -1.39 -12.18 25.33
C PHE A 390 -0.62 -12.27 24.01
N GLY A 391 -0.10 -13.45 23.73
CA GLY A 391 0.45 -13.76 22.42
C GLY A 391 -0.66 -13.72 21.37
N ILE A 392 -1.74 -14.49 21.61
CA ILE A 392 -2.91 -14.54 20.72
C ILE A 392 -4.19 -14.28 21.53
N TYR A 393 -4.93 -13.24 21.15
CA TYR A 393 -6.26 -12.94 21.66
C TYR A 393 -7.29 -13.31 20.58
N ASN A 394 -7.94 -14.49 20.73
CA ASN A 394 -8.83 -15.03 19.70
C ASN A 394 -10.29 -15.05 20.16
N GLN A 395 -11.12 -14.19 19.57
CA GLN A 395 -12.58 -14.16 19.75
C GLN A 395 -13.34 -14.66 18.51
N GLY A 396 -12.65 -15.09 17.50
CA GLY A 396 -13.17 -15.68 16.27
C GLY A 396 -12.74 -17.14 16.11
N THR A 397 -12.46 -17.51 14.89
CA THR A 397 -12.01 -18.87 14.55
C THR A 397 -10.66 -18.82 13.86
N ILE A 398 -9.80 -19.80 14.20
CA ILE A 398 -8.55 -20.10 13.52
C ILE A 398 -8.65 -21.54 13.01
N PHE A 399 -8.46 -21.71 11.70
CA PHE A 399 -8.32 -23.00 11.03
C PHE A 399 -6.91 -23.07 10.43
N THR A 400 -6.21 -24.18 10.63
CA THR A 400 -4.90 -24.40 9.97
C THR A 400 -4.94 -25.43 8.85
N GLY A 401 -5.94 -26.33 8.85
CA GLY A 401 -6.23 -27.16 7.67
C GLY A 401 -5.56 -28.52 7.66
N ASN A 402 -4.88 -28.87 6.57
CA ASN A 402 -4.15 -30.14 6.46
C ASN A 402 -2.64 -29.84 6.44
N GLY A 403 -1.87 -30.55 7.24
CA GLY A 403 -0.42 -30.39 7.28
C GLY A 403 0.13 -30.49 8.69
N ALA A 404 1.42 -30.30 8.86
CA ALA A 404 2.01 -30.27 10.18
C ALA A 404 2.08 -28.82 10.70
N ASP A 405 1.01 -28.39 11.34
CA ASP A 405 0.80 -26.99 11.68
C ASP A 405 1.36 -26.61 13.06
N SER A 406 1.74 -25.37 13.20
CA SER A 406 2.30 -24.84 14.46
C SER A 406 1.65 -23.52 14.87
N ILE A 407 1.00 -23.50 16.04
CA ILE A 407 0.51 -22.26 16.64
C ILE A 407 1.24 -21.99 17.94
N ILE A 408 1.92 -20.84 18.03
CA ILE A 408 2.71 -20.44 19.21
C ILE A 408 2.15 -19.10 19.75
N ALA A 409 1.61 -19.14 20.96
CA ALA A 409 1.15 -17.96 21.68
C ALA A 409 2.10 -17.63 22.84
N ASP A 410 3.13 -16.84 22.56
CA ASP A 410 4.01 -16.31 23.60
C ASP A 410 3.29 -15.24 24.43
N GLY A 411 3.07 -15.53 25.72
CA GLY A 411 2.14 -14.77 26.58
C GLY A 411 0.77 -15.45 26.74
N GLY A 412 0.56 -16.57 26.03
CA GLY A 412 -0.66 -17.40 26.12
C GLY A 412 -1.80 -16.90 25.23
N PHE A 413 -2.89 -17.66 25.30
CA PHE A 413 -4.16 -17.35 24.62
C PHE A 413 -5.13 -16.65 25.55
N GLU A 414 -6.07 -15.90 24.99
CA GLU A 414 -7.26 -15.41 25.72
C GLU A 414 -8.43 -15.22 24.75
N VAL A 415 -9.62 -15.28 25.31
CA VAL A 415 -10.90 -14.81 24.71
C VAL A 415 -11.56 -13.86 25.69
N SER A 416 -12.55 -13.09 25.25
CA SER A 416 -13.32 -12.23 26.15
C SER A 416 -13.94 -13.05 27.29
N PRO A 417 -13.87 -12.59 28.54
CA PRO A 417 -14.51 -13.28 29.67
C PRO A 417 -16.03 -13.46 29.53
N SER A 418 -16.68 -12.63 28.72
CA SER A 418 -18.12 -12.69 28.44
C SER A 418 -18.47 -13.53 27.21
N ASP A 419 -17.47 -13.94 26.41
CA ASP A 419 -17.65 -14.67 25.18
C ASP A 419 -16.61 -15.79 25.11
N GLU A 420 -17.05 -17.02 25.31
CA GLU A 420 -16.16 -18.20 25.23
C GLU A 420 -16.08 -18.76 23.81
N SER A 421 -16.37 -17.96 22.78
CA SER A 421 -16.51 -18.43 21.40
C SER A 421 -15.21 -18.65 20.63
N GLY A 422 -14.05 -18.28 21.19
CA GLY A 422 -12.77 -18.48 20.51
C GLY A 422 -12.49 -19.95 20.21
N LEU A 423 -12.36 -20.28 18.94
CA LEU A 423 -12.13 -21.64 18.42
C LEU A 423 -10.79 -21.69 17.67
N VAL A 424 -10.02 -22.73 17.95
CA VAL A 424 -8.83 -23.11 17.18
C VAL A 424 -9.02 -24.56 16.74
N VAL A 425 -8.88 -24.81 15.45
CA VAL A 425 -8.95 -26.13 14.83
C VAL A 425 -7.70 -26.32 14.02
N LEU A 426 -6.87 -27.30 14.41
CA LEU A 426 -5.62 -27.58 13.72
C LEU A 426 -5.88 -28.41 12.45
N GLY A 427 -6.63 -29.51 12.56
CA GLY A 427 -7.12 -30.19 11.36
C GLY A 427 -6.59 -31.60 11.19
N SER A 428 -5.90 -31.90 10.11
CA SER A 428 -5.27 -33.20 9.90
C SER A 428 -3.78 -33.07 9.68
N GLY A 429 -3.02 -33.94 10.36
CA GLY A 429 -1.58 -33.93 10.36
C GLY A 429 -1.00 -33.96 11.77
N THR A 430 0.29 -33.79 11.88
CA THR A 430 0.95 -33.83 13.20
C THR A 430 1.17 -32.40 13.70
N ASP A 431 0.22 -31.92 14.47
CA ASP A 431 0.13 -30.51 14.81
C ASP A 431 0.73 -30.18 16.18
N TYR A 432 1.11 -28.89 16.31
CA TYR A 432 1.70 -28.38 17.54
C TYR A 432 1.02 -27.08 17.97
N LEU A 433 0.49 -27.10 19.20
CA LEU A 433 -0.09 -25.91 19.83
C LEU A 433 0.68 -25.59 21.11
N LYS A 434 1.27 -24.38 21.20
CA LYS A 434 1.91 -23.89 22.42
C LYS A 434 1.18 -22.71 23.01
N GLY A 435 0.74 -22.86 24.26
CA GLY A 435 0.08 -21.79 24.98
C GLY A 435 -0.90 -22.30 26.01
N PHE A 436 -1.55 -21.36 26.70
CA PHE A 436 -2.67 -21.64 27.60
C PHE A 436 -3.60 -20.43 27.62
N GLY A 437 -4.91 -20.67 27.62
CA GLY A 437 -5.91 -19.63 27.75
C GLY A 437 -7.32 -20.16 27.60
N ARG A 438 -8.32 -19.31 27.79
CA ARG A 438 -9.72 -19.68 27.55
C ARG A 438 -9.94 -20.01 26.07
N GLY A 439 -10.93 -20.85 25.78
CA GLY A 439 -11.35 -21.19 24.43
C GLY A 439 -11.46 -22.69 24.21
N TYR A 440 -11.75 -23.02 22.95
CA TYR A 440 -11.84 -24.38 22.45
C TYR A 440 -10.69 -24.64 21.47
N TYR A 441 -9.98 -25.74 21.69
CA TYR A 441 -8.80 -26.11 20.93
C TYR A 441 -8.96 -27.56 20.50
N GLN A 442 -8.93 -27.79 19.20
CA GLN A 442 -9.08 -29.09 18.57
C GLN A 442 -7.76 -29.41 17.84
N GLY A 443 -7.09 -30.48 18.23
CA GLY A 443 -5.97 -31.05 17.49
C GLY A 443 -6.48 -31.51 16.14
N GLY A 444 -7.17 -32.65 16.13
CA GLY A 444 -7.83 -33.08 14.91
C GLY A 444 -7.63 -34.56 14.65
N GLU A 445 -7.16 -34.91 13.45
CA GLU A 445 -6.75 -36.25 13.07
C GLU A 445 -5.22 -36.37 13.16
N ASP A 446 -4.71 -37.58 13.49
CA ASP A 446 -3.29 -37.92 13.67
C ASP A 446 -2.72 -37.58 15.07
N GLU A 447 -1.40 -37.44 15.23
CA GLU A 447 -0.76 -37.29 16.54
C GLU A 447 -0.44 -35.82 16.86
N ASP A 448 -1.30 -35.17 17.62
CA ASP A 448 -1.18 -33.75 17.95
C ASP A 448 -0.59 -33.47 19.32
N THR A 449 0.16 -32.39 19.43
CA THR A 449 0.88 -32.01 20.63
C THR A 449 0.42 -30.67 21.20
N LEU A 450 -0.01 -30.66 22.44
CA LEU A 450 -0.23 -29.41 23.22
C LEU A 450 0.97 -29.17 24.16
N GLU A 451 1.58 -27.99 24.10
CA GLU A 451 2.59 -27.57 25.11
C GLU A 451 2.00 -26.44 25.99
N LEU A 452 1.95 -26.70 27.30
CA LEU A 452 1.50 -25.73 28.30
C LEU A 452 2.61 -24.77 28.71
N THR A 453 2.25 -23.47 28.83
CA THR A 453 3.12 -22.43 29.39
C THR A 453 3.31 -22.59 30.90
N PRO A 454 4.31 -21.91 31.55
CA PRO A 454 4.55 -22.02 33.00
C PRO A 454 3.31 -21.79 33.88
N GLY A 455 3.08 -22.62 34.85
CA GLY A 455 1.95 -22.55 35.76
C GLY A 455 1.55 -23.88 36.40
N SER A 456 0.53 -23.88 37.26
CA SER A 456 -0.06 -25.07 37.85
C SER A 456 -1.50 -25.26 37.32
N TYR A 457 -1.74 -26.44 36.74
CA TYR A 457 -2.97 -26.75 36.03
C TYR A 457 -3.72 -27.88 36.70
N THR A 458 -5.00 -27.73 36.91
CA THR A 458 -5.91 -28.81 37.31
C THR A 458 -6.59 -29.37 36.06
N ILE A 459 -6.59 -30.67 35.94
CA ILE A 459 -7.18 -31.40 34.81
C ILE A 459 -8.61 -31.83 35.17
N ALA A 460 -9.54 -31.62 34.25
CA ALA A 460 -10.88 -32.19 34.34
C ALA A 460 -11.18 -32.94 33.05
N ILE A 461 -11.56 -34.20 33.15
CA ILE A 461 -11.81 -35.09 32.02
C ILE A 461 -13.31 -35.32 31.85
N SER A 462 -13.81 -35.13 30.64
CA SER A 462 -15.16 -35.48 30.20
C SER A 462 -15.13 -36.55 29.12
N ALA A 463 -16.29 -36.98 28.66
CA ALA A 463 -16.37 -38.01 27.61
C ALA A 463 -15.70 -37.63 26.28
N THR A 464 -15.56 -36.35 26.00
CA THR A 464 -15.11 -35.83 24.71
C THR A 464 -14.03 -34.77 24.79
N ALA A 465 -13.59 -34.38 26.00
CA ALA A 465 -12.64 -33.29 26.18
C ALA A 465 -11.80 -33.45 27.44
N VAL A 466 -10.57 -32.97 27.35
CA VAL A 466 -9.69 -32.74 28.52
C VAL A 466 -9.59 -31.23 28.71
N ASN A 467 -9.92 -30.79 29.92
CA ASN A 467 -9.90 -29.38 30.28
C ASN A 467 -8.74 -29.09 31.21
N PHE A 468 -7.99 -28.02 30.93
CA PHE A 468 -6.95 -27.51 31.80
C PHE A 468 -7.41 -26.24 32.46
N SER A 469 -7.36 -26.13 33.76
CA SER A 469 -7.80 -24.98 34.54
C SER A 469 -6.65 -24.33 35.32
N LYS A 470 -6.51 -23.00 35.17
CA LYS A 470 -5.55 -22.15 35.88
C LYS A 470 -6.11 -20.76 36.04
N ASP A 471 -6.02 -20.17 37.24
CA ASP A 471 -6.40 -18.78 37.53
C ASP A 471 -7.81 -18.39 36.98
N SER A 472 -8.80 -19.25 37.22
CA SER A 472 -10.19 -19.09 36.73
C SER A 472 -10.35 -19.10 35.21
N ARG A 473 -9.36 -19.54 34.47
CA ARG A 473 -9.40 -19.77 33.03
C ARG A 473 -9.51 -21.26 32.75
N ILE A 474 -10.24 -21.61 31.72
CA ILE A 474 -10.43 -23.00 31.29
C ILE A 474 -10.08 -23.10 29.82
N MET A 475 -9.07 -23.89 29.50
CA MET A 475 -8.72 -24.34 28.14
C MET A 475 -9.43 -25.67 27.91
N ARG A 476 -10.26 -25.74 26.89
CA ARG A 476 -11.02 -26.95 26.53
C ARG A 476 -10.37 -27.57 25.30
N THR A 477 -9.87 -28.79 25.43
CA THR A 477 -9.12 -29.47 24.36
C THR A 477 -9.77 -30.77 23.96
N SER A 478 -9.66 -31.12 22.69
CA SER A 478 -10.04 -32.41 22.11
C SER A 478 -9.11 -32.77 20.95
N GLY A 479 -8.93 -34.07 20.68
CA GLY A 479 -8.10 -34.48 19.56
C GLY A 479 -6.61 -34.19 19.71
N PHE A 480 -6.09 -34.18 20.95
CA PHE A 480 -4.64 -34.13 21.23
C PHE A 480 -4.22 -35.45 21.86
N GLU A 481 -3.10 -36.01 21.42
CA GLU A 481 -2.52 -37.24 21.89
C GLU A 481 -1.36 -37.02 22.86
N LYS A 482 -0.58 -35.92 22.67
CA LYS A 482 0.60 -35.59 23.44
C LYS A 482 0.42 -34.25 24.19
N LEU A 483 0.89 -34.25 25.44
CA LEU A 483 0.99 -33.07 26.27
C LEU A 483 2.44 -32.84 26.68
N ILE A 484 3.00 -31.68 26.40
CA ILE A 484 4.29 -31.24 26.93
C ILE A 484 4.04 -30.26 28.09
N ALA A 485 4.60 -30.59 29.25
CA ALA A 485 4.52 -29.74 30.43
C ALA A 485 5.86 -29.73 31.18
N GLY A 486 6.56 -28.58 31.18
CA GLY A 486 7.87 -28.41 31.81
C GLY A 486 8.93 -29.34 31.26
N GLY A 487 8.94 -29.61 29.97
CA GLY A 487 9.86 -30.49 29.27
C GLY A 487 9.56 -31.98 29.45
N THR A 488 8.48 -32.36 30.14
CA THR A 488 8.00 -33.72 30.25
C THR A 488 6.86 -33.98 29.30
N THR A 489 6.90 -35.06 28.54
CA THR A 489 5.82 -35.46 27.62
C THR A 489 4.92 -36.50 28.31
N TYR A 490 3.62 -36.28 28.21
CA TYR A 490 2.56 -37.17 28.71
C TYR A 490 1.69 -37.59 27.53
N ASP A 491 1.17 -38.80 27.56
CA ASP A 491 0.06 -39.20 26.70
C ASP A 491 -1.25 -38.66 27.28
N PHE A 492 -2.12 -38.02 26.47
CA PHE A 492 -3.43 -37.56 26.94
C PHE A 492 -4.28 -38.68 27.53
N ALA A 493 -4.17 -39.88 26.97
CA ALA A 493 -4.85 -41.08 27.51
C ALA A 493 -4.38 -41.50 28.90
N SER A 494 -3.22 -41.03 29.35
CA SER A 494 -2.65 -41.31 30.69
C SER A 494 -3.07 -40.28 31.75
N LEU A 495 -3.69 -39.18 31.35
CA LEU A 495 -4.13 -38.15 32.29
C LEU A 495 -5.32 -38.61 33.11
N THR A 496 -5.43 -38.13 34.35
CA THR A 496 -6.50 -38.50 35.27
C THR A 496 -7.27 -37.29 35.75
N ASP A 497 -8.59 -37.48 35.95
CA ASP A 497 -9.46 -36.45 36.48
C ASP A 497 -9.02 -35.98 37.87
N GLY A 498 -8.97 -34.67 38.06
CA GLY A 498 -8.48 -34.06 39.30
C GLY A 498 -6.94 -33.98 39.42
N GLN A 499 -6.18 -34.51 38.44
CA GLN A 499 -4.71 -34.44 38.44
C GLN A 499 -4.24 -32.97 38.36
N THR A 500 -3.13 -32.68 39.04
CA THR A 500 -2.47 -31.37 38.93
C THR A 500 -1.10 -31.57 38.24
N ILE A 501 -0.86 -30.71 37.21
CA ILE A 501 0.42 -30.65 36.52
C ILE A 501 1.04 -29.26 36.76
N SER A 502 2.31 -29.23 37.17
CA SER A 502 3.05 -27.98 37.38
C SER A 502 4.14 -27.85 36.31
N VAL A 503 4.13 -26.71 35.60
CA VAL A 503 5.09 -26.31 34.58
C VAL A 503 5.94 -25.20 35.18
N ALA A 504 7.25 -25.40 35.23
CA ALA A 504 8.21 -24.47 35.83
C ALA A 504 8.56 -23.30 34.88
#